data_a11dd4c3323e3e2c120a8e8ad1d2282f
#
_entry.id   a11dd4c3323e3e2c120a8e8ad1d2282f
#
_cell.length_a   1.000
_cell.length_b   1.000
_cell.length_c   1.000
_cell.angle_alpha   90.00
_cell.angle_beta   90.00
_cell.angle_gamma   90.00
#
_symmetry.space_group_name_H-M   'P 1'
#
loop_
_entity.id
_entity.type
_entity.pdbx_description
1 polymer ?
#
loop_
_entity_poly.entity_id
_entity_poly.type
_entity_poly.pdbx_seq_one_letter_code
_entity_poly.pdbx_strand_id
1 'polypeptide(L)'
;MTPAPSPWVCATWLADMLQHRPVTAGPQGEWRLLEVGCDAEHLYRAGHIPGADYIDTREVESLPLWNVLKPEQLRQVLLSHGLRAESTAILYARGNYAAERMAHILLYAGIRDVRLLDGGWHSWLRTGLAEEIGAAPDIKPQRDFGVRIPAQPELLLNMAQTQQRLAQPGTLLVSIRSWPEFSGQTSGYDYIAATGDIPGARWGQAAGDSQLITNFHNADGTVRNPSEIAALWQQQRITGDNPVIFYCGTGWRASFAFFIARALGWADIAVYDGGWFEWSQHTNGTQ
;
A
#
# COMPACT_ATOMS: atom_id res chain seq x y z
N MET A 1 -14.73 -18.82 8.63
CA MET A 1 -13.56 -18.67 7.74
C MET A 1 -12.36 -18.40 8.63
N THR A 2 -11.23 -19.10 8.44
CA THR A 2 -9.99 -18.78 9.14
C THR A 2 -9.54 -17.39 8.67
N PRO A 3 -9.18 -16.44 9.55
CA PRO A 3 -8.67 -15.15 9.14
C PRO A 3 -7.45 -15.34 8.25
N ALA A 4 -7.32 -14.52 7.21
CA ALA A 4 -6.13 -14.50 6.38
C ALA A 4 -4.91 -14.24 7.28
N PRO A 5 -3.75 -14.85 7.02
CA PRO A 5 -2.55 -14.56 7.79
C PRO A 5 -2.25 -13.06 7.70
N SER A 6 -1.75 -12.49 8.81
CA SER A 6 -1.35 -11.09 8.85
C SER A 6 -0.38 -10.78 7.71
N PRO A 7 -0.59 -9.71 6.94
CA PRO A 7 0.37 -9.31 5.92
C PRO A 7 1.66 -8.73 6.52
N TRP A 8 1.65 -8.36 7.81
CA TRP A 8 2.81 -7.79 8.47
C TRP A 8 3.67 -8.85 9.14
N VAL A 9 4.98 -8.74 8.94
CA VAL A 9 6.02 -9.55 9.58
C VAL A 9 6.90 -8.64 10.44
N CYS A 10 7.33 -9.13 11.62
CA CYS A 10 8.21 -8.36 12.48
C CYS A 10 9.67 -8.39 12.01
N ALA A 11 10.48 -7.43 12.45
CA ALA A 11 11.88 -7.34 12.07
C ALA A 11 12.71 -8.56 12.52
N THR A 12 12.37 -9.18 13.64
CA THR A 12 13.04 -10.41 14.11
C THR A 12 12.75 -11.59 13.19
N TRP A 13 11.51 -11.71 12.69
CA TRP A 13 11.15 -12.74 11.70
C TRP A 13 11.98 -12.58 10.42
N LEU A 14 12.13 -11.35 9.91
CA LEU A 14 12.94 -11.07 8.72
C LEU A 14 14.41 -11.35 8.98
N ALA A 15 14.92 -10.97 10.16
CA ALA A 15 16.28 -11.24 10.57
C ALA A 15 16.61 -12.74 10.61
N ASP A 16 15.68 -13.54 11.15
CA ASP A 16 15.83 -14.99 11.18
C ASP A 16 15.86 -15.58 9.76
N MET A 17 15.00 -15.10 8.88
CA MET A 17 15.00 -15.49 7.47
C MET A 17 16.32 -15.19 6.76
N LEU A 18 16.84 -13.96 6.92
CA LEU A 18 18.09 -13.54 6.31
C LEU A 18 19.29 -14.36 6.83
N GLN A 19 19.21 -14.84 8.06
CA GLN A 19 20.23 -15.70 8.68
C GLN A 19 19.96 -17.20 8.46
N HIS A 20 19.05 -17.56 7.55
CA HIS A 20 18.66 -18.95 7.25
C HIS A 20 18.16 -19.73 8.47
N ARG A 21 17.65 -19.06 9.49
CA ARG A 21 17.00 -19.70 10.63
C ARG A 21 15.54 -20.04 10.31
N PRO A 22 14.98 -21.10 10.92
CA PRO A 22 13.58 -21.46 10.73
C PRO A 22 12.64 -20.32 11.17
N VAL A 23 11.67 -19.98 10.33
CA VAL A 23 10.62 -19.02 10.63
C VAL A 23 9.24 -19.62 10.45
N THR A 24 8.28 -19.18 11.24
CA THR A 24 6.88 -19.58 11.09
C THR A 24 6.32 -19.00 9.80
N ALA A 25 5.63 -19.83 9.01
CA ALA A 25 5.03 -19.44 7.74
C ALA A 25 6.02 -18.76 6.77
N GLY A 26 7.25 -19.27 6.66
CA GLY A 26 8.24 -18.80 5.70
C GLY A 26 7.77 -18.90 4.25
N PRO A 27 8.42 -18.18 3.31
CA PRO A 27 8.18 -18.34 1.88
C PRO A 27 8.32 -19.79 1.43
N GLN A 28 7.44 -20.23 0.53
CA GLN A 28 7.48 -21.61 0.00
C GLN A 28 8.29 -21.75 -1.29
N GLY A 29 8.81 -20.64 -1.84
CA GLY A 29 9.56 -20.61 -3.09
C GLY A 29 10.50 -19.41 -3.16
N GLU A 30 10.73 -18.91 -4.37
CA GLU A 30 11.53 -17.70 -4.57
C GLU A 30 10.89 -16.50 -3.85
N TRP A 31 11.72 -15.73 -3.18
CA TRP A 31 11.29 -14.51 -2.50
C TRP A 31 12.21 -13.34 -2.83
N ARG A 32 11.68 -12.15 -2.72
CA ARG A 32 12.39 -10.89 -2.90
C ARG A 32 12.13 -9.98 -1.72
N LEU A 33 13.19 -9.30 -1.26
CA LEU A 33 13.11 -8.21 -0.29
C LEU A 33 13.27 -6.90 -1.05
N LEU A 34 12.34 -5.97 -0.86
CA LEU A 34 12.28 -4.71 -1.60
C LEU A 34 12.20 -3.54 -0.61
N GLU A 35 13.13 -2.61 -0.70
CA GLU A 35 12.92 -1.27 -0.19
C GLU A 35 12.14 -0.45 -1.21
N VAL A 36 11.00 0.10 -0.80
CA VAL A 36 10.15 0.91 -1.66
C VAL A 36 10.30 2.38 -1.29
N GLY A 37 10.67 3.20 -2.25
CA GLY A 37 10.83 4.64 -2.06
C GLY A 37 10.16 5.46 -3.15
N CYS A 38 10.26 6.77 -3.01
CA CYS A 38 9.92 7.74 -4.04
C CYS A 38 10.98 8.82 -4.01
N ASP A 39 11.83 8.87 -5.06
CA ASP A 39 13.00 9.75 -5.13
C ASP A 39 13.99 9.60 -3.96
N ALA A 40 14.10 8.38 -3.44
CA ALA A 40 14.80 8.10 -2.19
C ALA A 40 15.94 7.07 -2.34
N GLU A 41 16.41 6.76 -3.55
CA GLU A 41 17.49 5.81 -3.79
C GLU A 41 18.78 6.21 -3.06
N HIS A 42 19.03 7.50 -2.88
CA HIS A 42 20.17 7.99 -2.13
C HIS A 42 20.16 7.56 -0.65
N LEU A 43 18.97 7.46 -0.03
CA LEU A 43 18.80 6.94 1.33
C LEU A 43 19.03 5.44 1.39
N TYR A 44 18.52 4.70 0.40
CA TYR A 44 18.79 3.28 0.26
C TYR A 44 20.31 3.00 0.15
N ARG A 45 21.02 3.73 -0.71
CA ARG A 45 22.47 3.59 -0.89
C ARG A 45 23.29 3.94 0.36
N ALA A 46 22.76 4.80 1.21
CA ALA A 46 23.39 5.17 2.48
C ALA A 46 23.26 4.09 3.55
N GLY A 47 22.25 3.21 3.45
CA GLY A 47 22.05 2.07 4.33
C GLY A 47 20.69 1.44 4.09
N HIS A 48 20.64 0.11 3.91
CA HIS A 48 19.42 -0.67 3.68
C HIS A 48 19.51 -2.04 4.34
N ILE A 49 18.41 -2.78 4.38
CA ILE A 49 18.39 -4.17 4.90
C ILE A 49 19.19 -5.06 3.95
N PRO A 50 20.14 -5.86 4.44
CA PRO A 50 21.01 -6.69 3.60
C PRO A 50 20.24 -7.53 2.58
N GLY A 51 20.68 -7.46 1.32
CA GLY A 51 20.09 -8.18 0.21
C GLY A 51 18.78 -7.60 -0.32
N ALA A 52 18.32 -6.46 0.17
CA ALA A 52 17.15 -5.78 -0.39
C ALA A 52 17.47 -5.19 -1.76
N ASP A 53 16.55 -5.29 -2.70
CA ASP A 53 16.51 -4.49 -3.92
C ASP A 53 15.79 -3.16 -3.66
N TYR A 54 16.03 -2.15 -4.48
CA TYR A 54 15.34 -0.86 -4.41
C TYR A 54 14.37 -0.72 -5.59
N ILE A 55 13.14 -0.34 -5.30
CA ILE A 55 12.16 0.01 -6.32
C ILE A 55 11.55 1.38 -6.01
N ASP A 56 11.57 2.27 -6.99
CA ASP A 56 10.91 3.58 -6.89
C ASP A 56 9.45 3.46 -7.32
N THR A 57 8.52 4.05 -6.56
CA THR A 57 7.09 4.04 -6.93
C THR A 57 6.84 4.66 -8.29
N ARG A 58 7.69 5.61 -8.74
CA ARG A 58 7.62 6.22 -10.08
C ARG A 58 7.87 5.23 -11.22
N GLU A 59 8.43 4.05 -10.93
CA GLU A 59 8.57 2.97 -11.92
C GLU A 59 7.24 2.24 -12.20
N VAL A 60 6.30 2.29 -11.26
CA VAL A 60 5.01 1.58 -11.35
C VAL A 60 3.79 2.51 -11.41
N GLU A 61 3.99 3.79 -11.21
CA GLU A 61 2.96 4.83 -11.24
C GLU A 61 3.25 5.88 -12.33
N SER A 62 2.21 6.44 -12.92
CA SER A 62 2.30 7.46 -13.97
C SER A 62 1.95 8.85 -13.46
N LEU A 63 2.85 9.81 -13.70
CA LEU A 63 2.58 11.23 -13.44
C LEU A 63 1.61 11.80 -14.51
N PRO A 64 0.85 12.85 -14.19
CA PRO A 64 0.84 13.58 -12.91
C PRO A 64 -0.06 12.96 -11.83
N LEU A 65 -0.96 12.04 -12.16
CA LEU A 65 -2.02 11.55 -11.27
C LEU A 65 -1.57 10.43 -10.31
N TRP A 66 -0.38 9.87 -10.50
CA TRP A 66 0.13 8.74 -9.72
C TRP A 66 -0.72 7.47 -9.87
N ASN A 67 -1.43 7.32 -10.98
CA ASN A 67 -2.17 6.10 -11.27
C ASN A 67 -1.20 4.99 -11.68
N VAL A 68 -1.57 3.74 -11.36
CA VAL A 68 -0.78 2.59 -11.75
C VAL A 68 -0.54 2.54 -13.27
N LEU A 69 0.64 2.10 -13.67
CA LEU A 69 0.99 1.92 -15.09
C LEU A 69 0.04 0.95 -15.79
N LYS A 70 -0.02 1.08 -17.13
CA LYS A 70 -0.72 0.11 -17.98
C LYS A 70 -0.16 -1.30 -17.74
N PRO A 71 -0.98 -2.35 -17.85
CA PRO A 71 -0.60 -3.72 -17.50
C PRO A 71 0.71 -4.21 -18.12
N GLU A 72 0.97 -3.89 -19.38
CA GLU A 72 2.20 -4.34 -20.06
C GLU A 72 3.45 -3.64 -19.54
N GLN A 73 3.37 -2.34 -19.23
CA GLN A 73 4.47 -1.59 -18.65
C GLN A 73 4.75 -2.07 -17.22
N LEU A 74 3.68 -2.25 -16.41
CA LEU A 74 3.81 -2.81 -15.08
C LEU A 74 4.46 -4.20 -15.11
N ARG A 75 4.05 -5.07 -16.05
CA ARG A 75 4.64 -6.39 -16.24
C ARG A 75 6.15 -6.31 -16.46
N GLN A 76 6.61 -5.41 -17.33
CA GLN A 76 8.03 -5.25 -17.63
C GLN A 76 8.84 -4.80 -16.40
N VAL A 77 8.31 -3.85 -15.62
CA VAL A 77 8.95 -3.40 -14.37
C VAL A 77 9.04 -4.55 -13.36
N LEU A 78 7.96 -5.28 -13.12
CA LEU A 78 7.98 -6.39 -12.17
C LEU A 78 8.97 -7.48 -12.57
N LEU A 79 9.06 -7.80 -13.86
CA LEU A 79 10.03 -8.77 -14.38
C LEU A 79 11.49 -8.29 -14.23
N SER A 80 11.78 -6.99 -14.40
CA SER A 80 13.14 -6.45 -14.21
C SER A 80 13.60 -6.56 -12.76
N HIS A 81 12.69 -6.45 -11.78
CA HIS A 81 12.95 -6.70 -10.36
C HIS A 81 12.89 -8.19 -9.96
N GLY A 82 12.89 -9.09 -10.93
CA GLY A 82 12.89 -10.54 -10.67
C GLY A 82 11.61 -11.09 -10.07
N LEU A 83 10.49 -10.36 -10.17
CA LEU A 83 9.19 -10.74 -9.60
C LEU A 83 8.35 -11.53 -10.60
N ARG A 84 7.66 -12.56 -10.08
CA ARG A 84 6.68 -13.40 -10.80
C ARG A 84 5.46 -13.62 -9.91
N ALA A 85 4.36 -14.08 -10.48
CA ALA A 85 3.10 -14.29 -9.75
C ALA A 85 3.24 -15.27 -8.56
N GLU A 86 4.14 -16.24 -8.65
CA GLU A 86 4.45 -17.20 -7.59
C GLU A 86 5.51 -16.73 -6.59
N SER A 87 6.14 -15.58 -6.82
CA SER A 87 7.14 -15.03 -5.87
C SER A 87 6.49 -14.61 -4.56
N THR A 88 7.21 -14.75 -3.45
CA THR A 88 6.92 -14.02 -2.23
C THR A 88 7.62 -12.66 -2.28
N ALA A 89 6.88 -11.57 -2.15
CA ALA A 89 7.43 -10.23 -2.04
C ALA A 89 7.36 -9.74 -0.59
N ILE A 90 8.51 -9.38 -0.01
CA ILE A 90 8.63 -8.78 1.32
C ILE A 90 9.03 -7.33 1.12
N LEU A 91 8.23 -6.38 1.60
CA LEU A 91 8.43 -4.97 1.31
C LEU A 91 8.57 -4.15 2.60
N TYR A 92 9.40 -3.12 2.52
CA TYR A 92 9.48 -2.11 3.55
C TYR A 92 9.69 -0.71 2.95
N ALA A 93 9.41 0.30 3.75
CA ALA A 93 9.63 1.69 3.40
C ALA A 93 10.12 2.48 4.61
N ARG A 94 10.40 3.77 4.41
CA ARG A 94 10.89 4.69 5.45
C ARG A 94 9.78 5.58 6.01
N GLY A 95 8.58 5.01 6.24
CA GLY A 95 7.48 5.70 6.93
C GLY A 95 6.59 6.58 6.04
N ASN A 96 6.49 6.27 4.76
CA ASN A 96 5.70 7.05 3.78
C ASN A 96 4.60 6.27 3.05
N TYR A 97 4.28 5.06 3.47
CA TYR A 97 3.28 4.13 2.86
C TYR A 97 3.59 3.67 1.42
N ALA A 98 4.81 3.89 0.95
CA ALA A 98 5.23 3.42 -0.37
C ALA A 98 5.23 1.89 -0.46
N ALA A 99 5.63 1.20 0.62
CA ALA A 99 5.60 -0.26 0.70
C ALA A 99 4.18 -0.81 0.60
N GLU A 100 3.22 -0.22 1.29
CA GLU A 100 1.82 -0.62 1.23
C GLU A 100 1.21 -0.35 -0.14
N ARG A 101 1.58 0.77 -0.76
CA ARG A 101 1.16 1.07 -2.14
C ARG A 101 1.70 0.02 -3.11
N MET A 102 2.99 -0.27 -3.06
CA MET A 102 3.61 -1.30 -3.91
C MET A 102 3.00 -2.67 -3.63
N ALA A 103 2.84 -3.06 -2.37
CA ALA A 103 2.22 -4.32 -1.96
C ALA A 103 0.81 -4.49 -2.57
N HIS A 104 0.01 -3.43 -2.56
CA HIS A 104 -1.32 -3.44 -3.16
C HIS A 104 -1.25 -3.59 -4.70
N ILE A 105 -0.33 -2.89 -5.37
CA ILE A 105 -0.08 -3.04 -6.81
C ILE A 105 0.35 -4.48 -7.15
N LEU A 106 1.19 -5.10 -6.32
CA LEU A 106 1.62 -6.49 -6.50
C LEU A 106 0.46 -7.48 -6.37
N LEU A 107 -0.44 -7.27 -5.40
CA LEU A 107 -1.68 -8.08 -5.31
C LEU A 107 -2.55 -7.90 -6.55
N TYR A 108 -2.79 -6.67 -6.98
CA TYR A 108 -3.53 -6.36 -8.20
C TYR A 108 -2.91 -7.05 -9.43
N ALA A 109 -1.58 -7.04 -9.54
CA ALA A 109 -0.87 -7.71 -10.61
C ALA A 109 -1.02 -9.24 -10.57
N GLY A 110 -1.16 -9.85 -9.38
CA GLY A 110 -1.36 -11.29 -9.22
C GLY A 110 -0.33 -12.01 -8.35
N ILE A 111 0.59 -11.28 -7.70
CA ILE A 111 1.47 -11.86 -6.67
C ILE A 111 0.63 -12.13 -5.43
N ARG A 112 0.56 -13.39 -4.99
CA ARG A 112 -0.36 -13.81 -3.92
C ARG A 112 0.23 -13.66 -2.53
N ASP A 113 1.53 -13.87 -2.38
CA ASP A 113 2.24 -13.78 -1.10
C ASP A 113 3.01 -12.45 -1.04
N VAL A 114 2.35 -11.45 -0.47
CA VAL A 114 2.90 -10.11 -0.29
C VAL A 114 2.94 -9.80 1.20
N ARG A 115 4.12 -9.45 1.71
CA ARG A 115 4.37 -9.21 3.13
C ARG A 115 4.99 -7.83 3.33
N LEU A 116 4.62 -7.21 4.43
CA LEU A 116 5.07 -5.89 4.83
C LEU A 116 5.89 -5.99 6.11
N LEU A 117 7.06 -5.39 6.16
CA LEU A 117 7.84 -5.27 7.39
C LEU A 117 7.15 -4.28 8.33
N ASP A 118 6.64 -4.77 9.45
CA ASP A 118 5.94 -3.96 10.44
C ASP A 118 6.86 -2.89 11.06
N GLY A 119 6.47 -1.63 10.96
CA GLY A 119 7.29 -0.47 11.32
C GLY A 119 8.47 -0.18 10.37
N GLY A 120 8.55 -0.87 9.25
CA GLY A 120 9.47 -0.60 8.13
C GLY A 120 10.94 -0.52 8.53
N TRP A 121 11.68 0.38 7.87
CA TRP A 121 13.10 0.62 8.12
C TRP A 121 13.43 0.93 9.58
N HIS A 122 12.60 1.73 10.24
CA HIS A 122 12.82 2.08 11.66
C HIS A 122 12.73 0.86 12.58
N SER A 123 11.86 -0.12 12.25
CA SER A 123 11.77 -1.37 12.99
C SER A 123 13.03 -2.21 12.84
N TRP A 124 13.62 -2.23 11.64
CA TRP A 124 14.90 -2.90 11.39
C TRP A 124 16.04 -2.27 12.20
N LEU A 125 16.18 -0.95 12.15
CA LEU A 125 17.22 -0.23 12.93
C LEU A 125 17.17 -0.54 14.42
N ARG A 126 15.96 -0.67 14.99
CA ARG A 126 15.80 -1.01 16.42
C ARG A 126 16.30 -2.40 16.79
N THR A 127 16.48 -3.30 15.83
CA THR A 127 17.07 -4.62 16.09
C THR A 127 18.57 -4.54 16.38
N GLY A 128 19.23 -3.45 16.00
CA GLY A 128 20.69 -3.32 16.05
C GLY A 128 21.44 -4.24 15.09
N LEU A 129 20.76 -4.83 14.13
CA LEU A 129 21.37 -5.69 13.11
C LEU A 129 22.07 -4.88 12.03
N ALA A 130 22.94 -5.56 11.27
CA ALA A 130 23.73 -4.94 10.21
C ALA A 130 22.87 -4.31 9.12
N GLU A 131 23.36 -3.20 8.60
CA GLU A 131 22.91 -2.55 7.37
C GLU A 131 23.87 -2.86 6.25
N GLU A 132 23.38 -2.93 5.02
CA GLU A 132 24.20 -2.97 3.81
C GLU A 132 24.26 -1.57 3.21
N ILE A 133 25.41 -1.19 2.64
CA ILE A 133 25.62 0.13 2.02
C ILE A 133 25.99 -0.09 0.55
N GLY A 134 25.49 0.74 -0.33
CA GLY A 134 25.86 0.73 -1.74
C GLY A 134 24.70 0.45 -2.68
N ALA A 135 25.02 -0.12 -3.84
CA ALA A 135 24.05 -0.38 -4.89
C ALA A 135 23.19 -1.63 -4.57
N ALA A 136 22.00 -1.66 -5.17
CA ALA A 136 21.15 -2.85 -5.16
C ALA A 136 21.88 -4.08 -5.72
N PRO A 137 21.49 -5.30 -5.30
CA PRO A 137 22.05 -6.52 -5.83
C PRO A 137 21.76 -6.65 -7.35
N ASP A 138 22.62 -7.37 -8.05
CA ASP A 138 22.39 -7.67 -9.47
C ASP A 138 21.23 -8.66 -9.62
N ILE A 139 20.03 -8.15 -9.89
CA ILE A 139 18.81 -8.93 -10.06
C ILE A 139 18.72 -9.42 -11.50
N LYS A 140 18.61 -10.75 -11.67
CA LYS A 140 18.33 -11.34 -12.99
C LYS A 140 16.86 -11.13 -13.37
N PRO A 141 16.57 -10.40 -14.45
CA PRO A 141 15.20 -10.22 -14.93
C PRO A 141 14.53 -11.56 -15.23
N GLN A 142 13.26 -11.67 -14.91
CA GLN A 142 12.43 -12.81 -15.30
C GLN A 142 11.91 -12.65 -16.72
N ARG A 143 11.57 -13.76 -17.37
CA ARG A 143 11.07 -13.76 -18.76
C ARG A 143 9.55 -13.81 -18.86
N ASP A 144 8.91 -14.40 -17.87
CA ASP A 144 7.47 -14.60 -17.82
C ASP A 144 6.94 -14.34 -16.40
N PHE A 145 5.88 -13.56 -16.31
CA PHE A 145 5.24 -13.23 -15.04
C PHE A 145 4.37 -14.38 -14.49
N GLY A 146 3.95 -15.29 -15.37
CA GLY A 146 3.17 -16.47 -15.01
C GLY A 146 1.65 -16.29 -15.08
N VAL A 147 1.14 -15.05 -15.01
CA VAL A 147 -0.29 -14.73 -15.17
C VAL A 147 -0.46 -13.43 -15.96
N ARG A 148 -1.67 -13.22 -16.48
CA ARG A 148 -2.01 -11.94 -17.11
C ARG A 148 -2.19 -10.86 -16.05
N ILE A 149 -1.64 -9.68 -16.29
CA ILE A 149 -1.86 -8.49 -15.44
C ILE A 149 -3.00 -7.64 -16.04
N PRO A 150 -3.95 -7.17 -15.22
CA PRO A 150 -4.14 -7.52 -13.81
C PRO A 150 -4.77 -8.92 -13.66
N ALA A 151 -4.35 -9.63 -12.59
CA ALA A 151 -4.99 -10.90 -12.23
C ALA A 151 -6.13 -10.70 -11.21
N GLN A 152 -6.11 -9.58 -10.48
CA GLN A 152 -7.13 -9.20 -9.49
C GLN A 152 -7.60 -7.74 -9.75
N PRO A 153 -8.29 -7.48 -10.89
CA PRO A 153 -8.68 -6.11 -11.28
C PRO A 153 -9.67 -5.45 -10.32
N GLU A 154 -10.38 -6.24 -9.52
CA GLU A 154 -11.35 -5.77 -8.52
C GLU A 154 -10.70 -5.05 -7.35
N LEU A 155 -9.40 -5.23 -7.11
CA LEU A 155 -8.70 -4.63 -5.97
C LEU A 155 -8.34 -3.17 -6.17
N LEU A 156 -8.13 -2.73 -7.42
CA LEU A 156 -7.69 -1.39 -7.76
C LEU A 156 -8.58 -0.81 -8.85
N LEU A 157 -9.37 0.20 -8.51
CA LEU A 157 -10.40 0.76 -9.36
C LEU A 157 -9.97 2.11 -9.93
N ASN A 158 -10.20 2.31 -11.22
CA ASN A 158 -10.12 3.63 -11.84
C ASN A 158 -11.40 4.46 -11.53
N MET A 159 -11.43 5.72 -11.98
CA MET A 159 -12.56 6.64 -11.79
C MET A 159 -13.89 6.02 -12.23
N ALA A 160 -13.97 5.51 -13.46
CA ALA A 160 -15.23 4.99 -14.01
C ALA A 160 -15.73 3.76 -13.24
N GLN A 161 -14.82 2.85 -12.87
CA GLN A 161 -15.14 1.68 -12.05
C GLN A 161 -15.58 2.08 -10.65
N THR A 162 -14.93 3.10 -10.05
CA THR A 162 -15.31 3.63 -8.75
C THR A 162 -16.74 4.20 -8.79
N GLN A 163 -17.05 5.04 -9.78
CA GLN A 163 -18.39 5.60 -9.96
C GLN A 163 -19.45 4.50 -10.18
N GLN A 164 -19.13 3.50 -10.98
CA GLN A 164 -20.00 2.34 -11.20
C GLN A 164 -20.27 1.56 -9.91
N ARG A 165 -19.24 1.33 -9.09
CA ARG A 165 -19.38 0.65 -7.80
C ARG A 165 -20.20 1.48 -6.80
N LEU A 166 -19.99 2.80 -6.76
CA LEU A 166 -20.75 3.71 -5.89
C LEU A 166 -22.23 3.82 -6.25
N ALA A 167 -22.60 3.54 -7.50
CA ALA A 167 -24.01 3.44 -7.91
C ALA A 167 -24.71 2.19 -7.37
N GLN A 168 -23.96 1.21 -6.87
CA GLN A 168 -24.52 0.00 -6.26
C GLN A 168 -24.93 0.28 -4.80
N PRO A 169 -26.16 -0.12 -4.37
CA PRO A 169 -26.60 0.09 -3.00
C PRO A 169 -25.66 -0.53 -1.97
N GLY A 170 -25.38 0.20 -0.91
CA GLY A 170 -24.55 -0.28 0.21
C GLY A 170 -23.06 -0.10 0.04
N THR A 171 -22.54 0.26 -1.14
CA THR A 171 -21.11 0.53 -1.31
C THR A 171 -20.67 1.74 -0.50
N LEU A 172 -19.63 1.58 0.28
CA LEU A 172 -19.02 2.62 1.10
C LEU A 172 -17.77 3.17 0.43
N LEU A 173 -17.68 4.49 0.35
CA LEU A 173 -16.45 5.20 -0.02
C LEU A 173 -15.82 5.76 1.25
N VAL A 174 -14.55 5.41 1.52
CA VAL A 174 -13.87 5.72 2.78
C VAL A 174 -12.60 6.51 2.53
N SER A 175 -12.59 7.75 3.04
CA SER A 175 -11.44 8.64 2.98
C SER A 175 -10.42 8.31 4.05
N ILE A 176 -9.18 8.01 3.64
CA ILE A 176 -8.03 7.80 4.52
C ILE A 176 -7.15 9.07 4.53
N ARG A 177 -7.79 10.21 4.55
CA ARG A 177 -7.17 11.52 4.69
C ARG A 177 -7.30 12.03 6.13
N SER A 178 -6.49 12.98 6.52
CA SER A 178 -6.62 13.62 7.84
C SER A 178 -7.93 14.39 7.94
N TRP A 179 -8.33 14.73 9.16
CA TRP A 179 -9.55 15.50 9.37
C TRP A 179 -9.53 16.87 8.68
N PRO A 180 -8.44 17.69 8.74
CA PRO A 180 -8.37 18.94 8.00
C PRO A 180 -8.49 18.79 6.48
N GLU A 181 -7.93 17.71 5.91
CA GLU A 181 -8.07 17.40 4.49
C GLU A 181 -9.53 17.02 4.15
N PHE A 182 -10.13 16.11 4.94
CA PHE A 182 -11.51 15.62 4.75
C PHE A 182 -12.53 16.76 4.90
N SER A 183 -12.34 17.63 5.89
CA SER A 183 -13.25 18.76 6.15
C SER A 183 -13.04 19.96 5.21
N GLY A 184 -12.06 19.91 4.29
CA GLY A 184 -11.79 20.96 3.33
C GLY A 184 -11.00 22.15 3.87
N GLN A 185 -10.38 22.04 5.04
CA GLN A 185 -9.54 23.09 5.61
C GLN A 185 -8.19 23.23 4.88
N THR A 186 -7.69 22.14 4.32
CA THR A 186 -6.46 22.08 3.52
C THR A 186 -6.56 20.97 2.47
N SER A 187 -5.74 21.06 1.42
CA SER A 187 -5.57 19.95 0.48
C SER A 187 -4.72 18.81 1.09
N GLY A 188 -3.79 19.16 1.96
CA GLY A 188 -2.82 18.26 2.57
C GLY A 188 -1.64 17.90 1.66
N TYR A 189 -1.53 18.49 0.46
CA TYR A 189 -0.50 18.17 -0.54
C TYR A 189 -0.05 19.43 -1.26
N ASP A 190 1.23 19.53 -1.56
CA ASP A 190 1.79 20.68 -2.30
C ASP A 190 1.37 20.70 -3.78
N TYR A 191 1.06 19.53 -4.34
CA TYR A 191 0.69 19.36 -5.75
C TYR A 191 -0.82 19.21 -6.00
N ILE A 192 -1.65 19.16 -4.95
CA ILE A 192 -3.12 19.14 -5.05
C ILE A 192 -3.66 20.47 -4.54
N ALA A 193 -4.11 21.33 -5.44
CA ALA A 193 -4.63 22.63 -5.05
C ALA A 193 -6.05 22.56 -4.46
N ALA A 194 -6.86 21.62 -4.89
CA ALA A 194 -8.26 21.49 -4.48
C ALA A 194 -8.39 21.04 -3.03
N THR A 195 -9.25 21.71 -2.27
CA THR A 195 -9.67 21.33 -0.91
C THR A 195 -11.05 20.67 -0.94
N GLY A 196 -11.43 19.97 0.14
CA GLY A 196 -12.69 19.25 0.23
C GLY A 196 -12.50 17.73 0.08
N ASP A 197 -13.60 17.04 -0.16
CA ASP A 197 -13.58 15.59 -0.27
C ASP A 197 -14.66 15.06 -1.25
N ILE A 198 -14.61 13.78 -1.59
CA ILE A 198 -15.56 13.15 -2.52
C ILE A 198 -16.96 13.10 -1.86
N PRO A 199 -18.02 13.61 -2.52
CA PRO A 199 -19.35 13.62 -1.94
C PRO A 199 -19.82 12.20 -1.53
N GLY A 200 -20.39 12.08 -0.32
CA GLY A 200 -20.87 10.82 0.23
C GLY A 200 -19.79 9.94 0.86
N ALA A 201 -18.54 10.34 0.81
CA ALA A 201 -17.47 9.62 1.51
C ALA A 201 -17.63 9.68 3.03
N ARG A 202 -17.20 8.61 3.70
CA ARG A 202 -17.07 8.54 5.16
C ARG A 202 -15.62 8.76 5.55
N TRP A 203 -15.41 9.48 6.63
CA TRP A 203 -14.05 9.65 7.15
C TRP A 203 -13.57 8.41 7.91
N GLY A 204 -12.47 7.82 7.46
CA GLY A 204 -11.87 6.63 8.06
C GLY A 204 -11.10 6.88 9.35
N GLN A 205 -11.16 8.08 9.93
CA GLN A 205 -10.48 8.46 11.18
C GLN A 205 -8.96 8.19 11.18
N ALA A 206 -8.31 8.41 10.04
CA ALA A 206 -6.90 8.07 9.88
C ALA A 206 -5.96 8.94 10.73
N ALA A 207 -6.20 10.25 10.79
CA ALA A 207 -5.44 11.19 11.62
C ALA A 207 -6.20 12.48 11.88
N GLY A 208 -5.91 13.15 13.00
CA GLY A 208 -6.51 14.43 13.35
C GLY A 208 -5.90 15.61 12.61
N ASP A 209 -4.59 15.65 12.45
CA ASP A 209 -3.83 16.86 12.03
C ASP A 209 -2.61 16.56 11.14
N SER A 210 -2.35 15.31 10.80
CA SER A 210 -1.16 14.88 10.07
C SER A 210 -1.50 14.14 8.79
N GLN A 211 -0.66 14.25 7.77
CA GLN A 211 -0.72 13.38 6.59
C GLN A 211 -0.35 11.93 6.92
N LEU A 212 0.36 11.70 8.01
CA LEU A 212 0.60 10.37 8.54
C LEU A 212 -0.68 9.86 9.19
N ILE A 213 -1.01 8.59 8.96
CA ILE A 213 -2.20 7.94 9.54
C ILE A 213 -1.95 7.52 10.99
N THR A 214 -1.69 8.50 11.85
CA THR A 214 -1.21 8.32 13.24
C THR A 214 -2.15 7.48 14.10
N ASN A 215 -3.46 7.49 13.81
CA ASN A 215 -4.43 6.70 14.55
C ASN A 215 -4.33 5.19 14.29
N PHE A 216 -3.61 4.78 13.25
CA PHE A 216 -3.45 3.37 12.86
C PHE A 216 -2.09 2.79 13.26
N HIS A 217 -1.23 3.59 13.90
CA HIS A 217 0.08 3.17 14.37
C HIS A 217 0.21 3.22 15.90
N ASN A 218 1.04 2.35 16.41
CA ASN A 218 1.58 2.43 17.75
C ASN A 218 2.65 3.53 17.84
N ALA A 219 3.06 3.89 19.05
CA ALA A 219 4.08 4.91 19.27
C ALA A 219 5.46 4.56 18.67
N ASP A 220 5.72 3.28 18.46
CA ASP A 220 6.95 2.78 17.83
C ASP A 220 6.86 2.69 16.30
N GLY A 221 5.76 3.12 15.70
CA GLY A 221 5.51 3.10 14.26
C GLY A 221 5.01 1.76 13.72
N THR A 222 4.86 0.73 14.56
CA THR A 222 4.21 -0.51 14.14
C THR A 222 2.71 -0.34 13.98
N VAL A 223 2.09 -1.24 13.24
CA VAL A 223 0.64 -1.22 12.99
C VAL A 223 -0.11 -1.53 14.28
N ARG A 224 -1.11 -0.72 14.62
CA ARG A 224 -2.04 -1.03 15.70
C ARG A 224 -2.84 -2.30 15.38
N ASN A 225 -3.31 -2.94 16.44
CA ASN A 225 -4.19 -4.11 16.26
C ASN A 225 -5.35 -3.76 15.30
N PRO A 226 -5.54 -4.50 14.19
CA PRO A 226 -6.61 -4.23 13.24
C PRO A 226 -8.00 -4.11 13.89
N SER A 227 -8.27 -4.84 14.97
CA SER A 227 -9.54 -4.77 15.70
C SER A 227 -9.77 -3.41 16.39
N GLU A 228 -8.71 -2.73 16.81
CA GLU A 228 -8.82 -1.38 17.38
C GLU A 228 -9.14 -0.35 16.30
N ILE A 229 -8.55 -0.50 15.11
CA ILE A 229 -8.85 0.34 13.95
C ILE A 229 -10.28 0.08 13.49
N ALA A 230 -10.73 -1.17 13.46
CA ALA A 230 -12.11 -1.52 13.16
C ALA A 230 -13.12 -0.86 14.12
N ALA A 231 -12.77 -0.71 15.40
CA ALA A 231 -13.60 -0.01 16.38
C ALA A 231 -13.72 1.50 16.06
N LEU A 232 -12.65 2.14 15.55
CA LEU A 232 -12.72 3.51 15.04
C LEU A 232 -13.64 3.60 13.80
N TRP A 233 -13.48 2.68 12.87
CA TRP A 233 -14.30 2.61 11.66
C TRP A 233 -15.78 2.38 11.96
N GLN A 234 -16.09 1.53 12.95
CA GLN A 234 -17.45 1.26 13.36
C GLN A 234 -18.18 2.51 13.89
N GLN A 235 -17.48 3.46 14.53
CA GLN A 235 -18.04 4.75 14.94
C GLN A 235 -18.57 5.56 13.74
N GLN A 236 -17.96 5.36 12.57
CA GLN A 236 -18.38 5.94 11.29
C GLN A 236 -19.27 5.01 10.47
N ARG A 237 -19.78 3.92 11.06
CA ARG A 237 -20.56 2.86 10.38
C ARG A 237 -19.83 2.25 9.18
N ILE A 238 -18.51 2.19 9.22
CA ILE A 238 -17.67 1.53 8.23
C ILE A 238 -17.44 0.11 8.75
N THR A 239 -18.00 -0.89 8.05
CA THR A 239 -17.90 -2.32 8.41
C THR A 239 -17.67 -3.16 7.16
N GLY A 240 -17.15 -4.37 7.31
CA GLY A 240 -16.92 -5.32 6.22
C GLY A 240 -18.17 -6.03 5.70
N ASP A 241 -19.34 -5.71 6.21
CA ASP A 241 -20.62 -6.25 5.71
C ASP A 241 -21.04 -5.62 4.37
N ASN A 242 -20.39 -4.52 4.02
CA ASN A 242 -20.62 -3.78 2.78
C ASN A 242 -19.37 -3.81 1.89
N PRO A 243 -19.53 -3.61 0.56
CA PRO A 243 -18.40 -3.29 -0.29
C PRO A 243 -17.74 -1.98 0.15
N VAL A 244 -16.42 -1.97 0.30
CA VAL A 244 -15.68 -0.79 0.77
C VAL A 244 -14.62 -0.39 -0.25
N ILE A 245 -14.64 0.88 -0.65
CA ILE A 245 -13.62 1.49 -1.50
C ILE A 245 -12.85 2.50 -0.65
N PHE A 246 -11.56 2.26 -0.43
CA PHE A 246 -10.67 3.19 0.24
C PHE A 246 -10.03 4.15 -0.76
N TYR A 247 -9.83 5.40 -0.37
CA TYR A 247 -9.05 6.38 -1.13
C TYR A 247 -8.34 7.37 -0.21
N CYS A 248 -7.36 8.08 -0.77
CA CYS A 248 -6.70 9.22 -0.15
C CYS A 248 -6.40 10.29 -1.21
N GLY A 249 -5.23 10.91 -1.24
CA GLY A 249 -4.81 11.78 -2.33
C GLY A 249 -4.55 11.02 -3.63
N THR A 250 -3.70 9.99 -3.55
CA THR A 250 -3.16 9.23 -4.69
C THR A 250 -3.01 7.74 -4.39
N GLY A 251 -3.81 7.17 -3.49
CA GLY A 251 -3.88 5.72 -3.23
C GLY A 251 -2.95 5.16 -2.16
N TRP A 252 -1.88 5.84 -1.74
CA TRP A 252 -0.86 5.26 -0.83
C TRP A 252 -1.41 4.94 0.57
N ARG A 253 -1.96 5.95 1.26
CA ARG A 253 -2.60 5.75 2.59
C ARG A 253 -3.82 4.82 2.50
N ALA A 254 -4.54 4.85 1.38
CA ALA A 254 -5.66 3.97 1.12
C ALA A 254 -5.21 2.50 1.02
N SER A 255 -4.04 2.23 0.44
CA SER A 255 -3.47 0.89 0.36
C SER A 255 -3.15 0.33 1.75
N PHE A 256 -2.66 1.16 2.68
CA PHE A 256 -2.48 0.73 4.07
C PHE A 256 -3.83 0.30 4.70
N ALA A 257 -4.88 1.13 4.58
CA ALA A 257 -6.21 0.79 5.09
C ALA A 257 -6.79 -0.48 4.45
N PHE A 258 -6.52 -0.70 3.17
CA PHE A 258 -6.87 -1.93 2.48
C PHE A 258 -6.25 -3.16 3.18
N PHE A 259 -4.98 -3.11 3.57
CA PHE A 259 -4.33 -4.22 4.27
C PHE A 259 -4.90 -4.45 5.68
N ILE A 260 -5.32 -3.38 6.38
CA ILE A 260 -6.05 -3.50 7.66
C ILE A 260 -7.37 -4.25 7.44
N ALA A 261 -8.18 -3.81 6.48
CA ALA A 261 -9.45 -4.46 6.16
C ALA A 261 -9.27 -5.93 5.73
N ARG A 262 -8.23 -6.21 4.93
CA ARG A 262 -7.85 -7.57 4.55
C ARG A 262 -7.48 -8.43 5.75
N ALA A 263 -6.71 -7.92 6.71
CA ALA A 263 -6.36 -8.63 7.94
C ALA A 263 -7.58 -8.91 8.82
N LEU A 264 -8.60 -8.04 8.77
CA LEU A 264 -9.90 -8.25 9.40
C LEU A 264 -10.78 -9.29 8.67
N GLY A 265 -10.35 -9.78 7.50
CA GLY A 265 -11.08 -10.75 6.70
C GLY A 265 -12.24 -10.15 5.90
N TRP A 266 -12.24 -8.84 5.64
CA TRP A 266 -13.25 -8.21 4.79
C TRP A 266 -13.11 -8.72 3.35
N ALA A 267 -14.23 -9.12 2.74
CA ALA A 267 -14.22 -9.83 1.46
C ALA A 267 -14.25 -8.90 0.24
N ASP A 268 -15.00 -7.81 0.30
CA ASP A 268 -15.21 -6.91 -0.83
C ASP A 268 -14.61 -5.54 -0.53
N ILE A 269 -13.31 -5.43 -0.79
CA ILE A 269 -12.50 -4.24 -0.53
C ILE A 269 -11.68 -3.87 -1.76
N ALA A 270 -11.59 -2.56 -2.03
CA ALA A 270 -10.81 -2.02 -3.13
C ALA A 270 -10.16 -0.69 -2.77
N VAL A 271 -9.21 -0.26 -3.57
CA VAL A 271 -8.65 1.10 -3.55
C VAL A 271 -9.05 1.84 -4.82
N TYR A 272 -9.51 3.07 -4.68
CA TYR A 272 -9.63 3.99 -5.80
C TYR A 272 -8.26 4.61 -6.10
N ASP A 273 -7.75 4.29 -7.27
CA ASP A 273 -6.37 4.57 -7.69
C ASP A 273 -6.07 6.07 -7.73
N GLY A 274 -6.88 6.85 -8.44
CA GLY A 274 -6.67 8.28 -8.64
C GLY A 274 -6.96 9.15 -7.42
N GLY A 275 -7.72 8.64 -6.47
CA GLY A 275 -8.05 9.32 -5.22
C GLY A 275 -8.66 10.71 -5.38
N TRP A 276 -8.44 11.55 -4.37
CA TRP A 276 -8.92 12.94 -4.40
C TRP A 276 -8.28 13.76 -5.52
N PHE A 277 -7.03 13.48 -5.87
CA PHE A 277 -6.32 14.24 -6.90
C PHE A 277 -7.03 14.13 -8.25
N GLU A 278 -7.29 12.92 -8.71
CA GLU A 278 -8.00 12.70 -9.97
C GLU A 278 -9.46 13.19 -9.88
N TRP A 279 -10.17 12.87 -8.77
CA TRP A 279 -11.56 13.25 -8.61
C TRP A 279 -11.77 14.77 -8.68
N SER A 280 -10.95 15.54 -7.95
CA SER A 280 -11.09 17.00 -7.89
C SER A 280 -10.86 17.70 -9.22
N GLN A 281 -10.02 17.14 -10.09
CA GLN A 281 -9.80 17.69 -11.44
C GLN A 281 -11.02 17.48 -12.34
N HIS A 282 -11.72 16.36 -12.24
CA HIS A 282 -12.90 16.07 -13.06
C HIS A 282 -14.15 16.86 -12.61
N THR A 283 -14.27 17.14 -11.33
CA THR A 283 -15.42 17.91 -10.80
C THR A 283 -15.29 19.41 -10.99
N ASN A 284 -14.06 19.94 -11.05
CA ASN A 284 -13.83 21.37 -11.32
C ASN A 284 -13.93 21.73 -12.80
N GLY A 285 -13.99 20.76 -13.71
CA GLY A 285 -14.18 20.97 -15.16
C GLY A 285 -15.64 21.03 -15.61
N THR A 286 -16.60 20.92 -14.70
CA THR A 286 -18.05 20.90 -14.97
C THR A 286 -18.81 22.09 -14.39
N GLN A 287 -18.15 23.24 -14.20
CA GLN A 287 -18.81 24.51 -13.90
C GLN A 287 -18.86 25.43 -15.12
#